data_d1a5987e50699d9811e9ab9fe89b37ad
#
_entry.id   d1a5987e50699d9811e9ab9fe89b37ad
#
_cell.length_a   1.000
_cell.length_b   1.000
_cell.length_c   1.000
_cell.angle_alpha   90.00
_cell.angle_beta   90.00
_cell.angle_gamma   90.00
#
_symmetry.space_group_name_H-M   'P 1'
#
loop_
_entity.id
_entity.type
_entity.pdbx_description
1 polymer ?
#
loop_
_entity_poly.entity_id
_entity_poly.type
_entity_poly.pdbx_seq_one_letter_code
_entity_poly.pdbx_strand_id
1 'polypeptide(L)'
;MKLGKVVGTVVLSQCIEAYHGQALHLVMELDENLETVGTAQVCATWEARSEEEIVIFEVAREAANVADPAIPSDASIIGKVEKVHIDW
;
A
#
# COMPACT_ATOMS: atom_id res chain seq x y z
N MET A 1 6.36 -8.24 3.81
CA MET A 1 6.66 -6.81 3.81
C MET A 1 7.46 -6.47 2.56
N LYS A 2 7.04 -5.46 1.83
CA LYS A 2 7.62 -5.13 0.54
C LYS A 2 7.74 -3.63 0.37
N LEU A 3 8.73 -3.20 -0.42
CA LEU A 3 8.83 -1.81 -0.86
C LEU A 3 7.90 -1.59 -2.04
N GLY A 4 7.26 -0.43 -2.10
CA GLY A 4 6.42 -0.07 -3.21
C GLY A 4 6.44 1.42 -3.48
N LYS A 5 5.90 1.81 -4.63
CA LYS A 5 5.71 3.20 -5.01
C LYS A 5 4.24 3.43 -5.32
N VAL A 6 3.68 4.49 -4.74
CA VAL A 6 2.30 4.88 -4.98
C VAL A 6 2.21 5.44 -6.40
N VAL A 7 1.39 4.82 -7.23
CA VAL A 7 1.24 5.24 -8.64
C VAL A 7 -0.16 5.74 -8.97
N GLY A 8 -1.08 5.66 -8.03
CA GLY A 8 -2.43 6.15 -8.26
C GLY A 8 -3.29 6.09 -7.02
N THR A 9 -4.51 6.60 -7.14
CA THR A 9 -5.51 6.60 -6.08
C THR A 9 -6.75 5.89 -6.59
N VAL A 10 -7.38 5.09 -5.73
CA VAL A 10 -8.62 4.38 -6.05
C VAL A 10 -9.74 5.04 -5.27
N VAL A 11 -10.79 5.46 -6.00
CA VAL A 11 -11.96 6.07 -5.39
C VAL A 11 -13.14 5.15 -5.64
N LEU A 12 -13.84 4.76 -4.56
CA LEU A 12 -15.01 3.89 -4.64
C LEU A 12 -16.27 4.73 -4.58
N SER A 13 -17.20 4.50 -5.51
CA SER A 13 -18.51 5.14 -5.47
C SER A 13 -19.50 4.36 -4.58
N GLN A 14 -19.31 3.05 -4.50
CA GLN A 14 -20.08 2.17 -3.63
C GLN A 14 -19.14 1.12 -3.06
N CYS A 15 -19.28 0.80 -1.78
CA CYS A 15 -18.42 -0.18 -1.13
C CYS A 15 -19.11 -0.74 0.10
N ILE A 16 -18.58 -1.84 0.61
CA ILE A 16 -19.02 -2.39 1.89
C ILE A 16 -18.60 -1.44 3.01
N GLU A 17 -19.27 -1.54 4.14
CA GLU A 17 -19.05 -0.62 5.26
C GLU A 17 -17.60 -0.60 5.74
N ALA A 18 -16.93 -1.75 5.71
CA ALA A 18 -15.53 -1.86 6.15
C ALA A 18 -14.59 -0.91 5.38
N TYR A 19 -14.96 -0.50 4.17
CA TYR A 19 -14.15 0.42 3.35
C TYR A 19 -14.61 1.87 3.40
N HIS A 20 -15.67 2.18 4.14
CA HIS A 20 -16.12 3.57 4.27
C HIS A 20 -15.03 4.40 4.96
N GLY A 21 -14.63 5.45 4.32
CA GLY A 21 -13.57 6.32 4.84
C GLY A 21 -12.17 5.77 4.69
N GLN A 22 -12.01 4.59 4.08
CA GLN A 22 -10.73 3.97 3.87
C GLN A 22 -10.07 4.55 2.62
N ALA A 23 -8.84 5.02 2.74
CA ALA A 23 -8.07 5.45 1.58
C ALA A 23 -7.49 4.23 0.88
N LEU A 24 -7.53 4.24 -0.46
CA LEU A 24 -7.00 3.15 -1.29
C LEU A 24 -6.07 3.74 -2.33
N HIS A 25 -4.96 3.06 -2.56
CA HIS A 25 -3.98 3.48 -3.55
C HIS A 25 -3.54 2.31 -4.43
N LEU A 26 -3.13 2.63 -5.65
CA LEU A 26 -2.42 1.68 -6.50
C LEU A 26 -0.94 1.77 -6.17
N VAL A 27 -0.32 0.62 -5.92
CA VAL A 27 1.07 0.54 -5.52
C VAL A 27 1.79 -0.46 -6.42
N MET A 28 2.93 -0.05 -6.97
CA MET A 28 3.82 -0.93 -7.71
C MET A 28 4.93 -1.39 -6.77
N GLU A 29 5.20 -2.69 -6.76
CA GLU A 29 6.32 -3.22 -5.99
C GLU A 29 7.64 -2.71 -6.56
N LEU A 30 8.62 -2.44 -5.70
CA LEU A 30 9.95 -2.01 -6.09
C LEU A 30 10.98 -3.07 -5.70
N ASP A 31 12.00 -3.24 -6.55
CA ASP A 31 13.14 -4.07 -6.21
C ASP A 31 14.19 -3.27 -5.44
N GLU A 32 15.35 -3.87 -5.17
CA GLU A 32 16.42 -3.23 -4.41
C GLU A 32 17.03 -2.03 -5.12
N ASN A 33 16.81 -1.90 -6.42
CA ASN A 33 17.27 -0.74 -7.19
C ASN A 33 16.18 0.33 -7.32
N LEU A 34 15.07 0.17 -6.60
CA LEU A 34 13.91 1.05 -6.64
C LEU A 34 13.25 1.10 -8.02
N GLU A 35 13.36 0.02 -8.78
CA GLU A 35 12.68 -0.13 -10.06
C GLU A 35 11.41 -0.95 -9.88
N THR A 36 10.39 -0.62 -10.65
CA THR A 36 9.08 -1.28 -10.54
C THR A 36 9.13 -2.72 -11.04
N VAL A 37 8.44 -3.61 -10.35
CA VAL A 37 8.34 -5.03 -10.68
C VAL A 37 6.88 -5.43 -10.67
N GLY A 38 6.50 -6.23 -11.67
CA GLY A 38 5.16 -6.79 -11.72
C GLY A 38 4.08 -5.79 -12.06
N THR A 39 2.89 -6.00 -11.53
CA THR A 39 1.71 -5.18 -11.80
C THR A 39 1.31 -4.42 -10.53
N ALA A 40 0.61 -3.31 -10.72
CA ALA A 40 0.12 -2.53 -9.59
C ALA A 40 -0.96 -3.32 -8.85
N GLN A 41 -1.01 -3.14 -7.53
CA GLN A 41 -2.10 -3.71 -6.74
C GLN A 41 -2.71 -2.65 -5.85
N VAL A 42 -3.96 -2.87 -5.48
CA VAL A 42 -4.71 -1.95 -4.63
C VAL A 42 -4.31 -2.21 -3.18
N CYS A 43 -3.88 -1.14 -2.49
CA CYS A 43 -3.51 -1.20 -1.08
C CYS A 43 -4.38 -0.28 -0.26
N ALA A 44 -4.82 -0.75 0.90
CA ALA A 44 -5.48 0.08 1.89
C ALA A 44 -4.44 0.87 2.68
N THR A 45 -4.83 2.01 3.19
CA THR A 45 -3.97 2.83 4.03
C THR A 45 -4.81 3.60 5.04
N TRP A 46 -4.19 4.00 6.14
CA TRP A 46 -4.83 4.83 7.18
C TRP A 46 -4.70 6.30 6.91
N GLU A 47 -3.73 6.68 6.09
CA GLU A 47 -3.52 8.06 5.70
C GLU A 47 -3.38 8.12 4.18
N ALA A 48 -3.95 9.14 3.57
CA ALA A 48 -3.80 9.34 2.14
C ALA A 48 -2.31 9.53 1.81
N ARG A 49 -1.88 8.95 0.70
CA ARG A 49 -0.50 9.04 0.22
C ARG A 49 -0.48 9.77 -1.10
N SER A 50 0.64 10.44 -1.37
CA SER A 50 0.85 11.15 -2.63
C SER A 50 1.46 10.22 -3.66
N GLU A 51 1.19 10.49 -4.94
CA GLU A 51 1.84 9.76 -6.03
C GLU A 51 3.35 9.92 -5.94
N GLU A 52 4.07 8.92 -6.41
CA GLU A 52 5.54 8.83 -6.37
C GLU A 52 6.11 8.59 -4.97
N GLU A 53 5.28 8.56 -3.94
CA GLU A 53 5.73 8.28 -2.58
C GLU A 53 6.14 6.82 -2.45
N ILE A 54 7.28 6.57 -1.79
CA ILE A 54 7.76 5.21 -1.52
C ILE A 54 7.19 4.76 -0.17
N VAL A 55 6.67 3.54 -0.15
CA VAL A 55 5.99 3.00 1.03
C VAL A 55 6.46 1.57 1.30
N ILE A 56 6.22 1.11 2.52
CA ILE A 56 6.28 -0.30 2.87
C ILE A 56 4.86 -0.81 2.94
N PHE A 57 4.59 -1.93 2.31
CA PHE A 57 3.26 -2.54 2.34
C PHE A 57 3.34 -4.02 2.68
N GLU A 58 2.28 -4.51 3.31
CA GLU A 58 2.14 -5.90 3.70
C GLU A 58 1.08 -6.54 2.81
N VAL A 59 1.18 -7.86 2.61
CA VAL A 59 0.27 -8.59 1.73
C VAL A 59 -0.37 -9.75 2.46
N ALA A 60 -1.37 -10.35 1.83
CA ALA A 60 -2.09 -11.54 2.30
C ALA A 60 -2.80 -11.25 3.63
N ARG A 61 -2.87 -12.23 4.51
CA ARG A 61 -3.65 -12.15 5.73
C ARG A 61 -3.13 -11.06 6.68
N GLU A 62 -1.84 -10.87 6.75
CA GLU A 62 -1.23 -9.88 7.62
C GLU A 62 -1.70 -8.47 7.27
N ALA A 63 -1.99 -8.21 6.00
CA ALA A 63 -2.49 -6.90 5.56
C ALA A 63 -3.85 -6.57 6.18
N ALA A 64 -4.72 -7.56 6.36
CA ALA A 64 -6.04 -7.35 6.96
C ALA A 64 -5.93 -7.04 8.46
N ASN A 65 -4.90 -7.54 9.12
CA ASN A 65 -4.74 -7.42 10.57
C ASN A 65 -4.00 -6.16 11.01
N VAL A 66 -3.55 -5.34 10.08
CA VAL A 66 -2.89 -4.07 10.42
C VAL A 66 -3.90 -3.10 11.05
N ALA A 67 -5.14 -3.12 10.58
CA ALA A 67 -6.19 -2.26 11.12
C ALA A 67 -6.86 -2.89 12.34
N ASP A 68 -7.42 -2.04 13.20
CA ASP A 68 -8.26 -2.46 14.32
C ASP A 68 -9.56 -1.65 14.27
N PRO A 69 -10.69 -2.24 13.87
CA PRO A 69 -10.84 -3.65 13.52
C PRO A 69 -10.21 -4.02 12.17
N ALA A 70 -9.91 -5.30 11.99
CA ALA A 70 -9.36 -5.80 10.75
C ALA A 70 -10.30 -5.55 9.56
N ILE A 71 -9.72 -5.32 8.38
CA ILE A 71 -10.48 -5.08 7.16
C ILE A 71 -10.21 -6.19 6.14
N PRO A 72 -11.14 -6.45 5.21
CA PRO A 72 -10.95 -7.48 4.19
C PRO A 72 -10.04 -6.97 3.07
N SER A 73 -8.75 -6.85 3.36
CA SER A 73 -7.74 -6.40 2.41
C SER A 73 -6.59 -7.39 2.40
N ASP A 74 -6.04 -7.66 1.21
CA ASP A 74 -4.87 -8.51 1.07
C ASP A 74 -3.60 -7.71 0.79
N ALA A 75 -3.69 -6.39 0.85
CA ALA A 75 -2.53 -5.50 0.74
C ALA A 75 -2.81 -4.20 1.49
N SER A 76 -1.88 -3.81 2.35
CA SER A 76 -2.03 -2.60 3.16
C SER A 76 -0.70 -1.89 3.29
N ILE A 77 -0.72 -0.57 3.12
CA ILE A 77 0.44 0.27 3.36
C ILE A 77 0.61 0.42 4.87
N ILE A 78 1.80 0.13 5.36
CA ILE A 78 2.09 0.20 6.79
C ILE A 78 3.06 1.32 7.16
N GLY A 79 3.70 1.94 6.18
CA GLY A 79 4.60 3.05 6.48
C GLY A 79 5.08 3.77 5.25
N LYS A 80 5.52 5.01 5.45
CA LYS A 80 6.17 5.81 4.42
C LYS A 80 7.68 5.65 4.56
N VAL A 81 8.37 5.47 3.43
CA VAL A 81 9.81 5.31 3.41
C VAL A 81 10.45 6.64 3.01
N GLU A 82 11.34 7.14 3.83
CA GLU A 82 12.06 8.37 3.53
C GLU A 82 13.43 8.09 2.88
N LYS A 83 14.02 6.94 3.19
CA LYS A 83 15.36 6.61 2.70
C LYS A 83 15.54 5.12 2.60
N VAL A 84 16.15 4.67 1.49
CA VAL A 84 16.60 3.30 1.32
C VAL A 84 18.12 3.34 1.17
N HIS A 85 18.80 2.57 2.00
CA HIS A 85 20.27 2.46 1.95
C HIS A 85 20.63 1.02 1.66
N ILE A 86 21.48 0.83 0.66
CA ILE A 86 21.96 -0.51 0.30
C ILE A 86 23.48 -0.53 0.48
N ASP A 87 23.92 -1.49 1.27
CA ASP A 87 25.34 -1.68 1.54
C ASP A 87 25.82 -2.91 0.75
N TRP A 88 26.40 -2.66 -0.42
CA TRP A 88 26.89 -3.72 -1.32
C TRP A 88 28.24 -4.28 -0.88
#